data_d88c678a6d29a457f9ca84a22e4a1c97
#
_entry.id   d88c678a6d29a457f9ca84a22e4a1c97
#
_cell.length_a   1.000
_cell.length_b   1.000
_cell.length_c   1.000
_cell.angle_alpha   90.00
_cell.angle_beta   90.00
_cell.angle_gamma   90.00
#
_symmetry.space_group_name_H-M   'P 1'
#
loop_
_entity.id
_entity.type
_entity.pdbx_description
1 polymer ?
#
loop_
_entity_poly.entity_id
_entity_poly.type
_entity_poly.pdbx_seq_one_letter_code
_entity_poly.pdbx_strand_id
1 'polypeptide(L)'
;MNFYVDFEALQFSGRIISIGCINDNGDKFYTLSQPSKQGERLTNFITDLTGITNEMLSNAPTANEAFENFYQYVKSTCDDTAPQFYCYGNCDGDFLRSTGKYLTSFDARMFCNYVRCNLTDYSYTARSYFPSFETLALKKIYSLIKEDNEPQRHNALEDAEMLCVVMKELCNHCTPEDSERLAAMPSTKFRKPKTSSNRAPEVFINWPANKMEADTGATKETNWLYKWSRGNKTKYFDTFDTMVMWAIKYITQGRSIKNPSDVKKVEKQLSNAIISGSLFMNCKWEKKEVEFIG
;
A
#
# COMPACT_ATOMS: atom_id res chain seq x y z
N MET A 1 -13.73 5.22 -4.48
CA MET A 1 -14.09 3.88 -3.96
C MET A 1 -13.10 3.43 -2.91
N ASN A 2 -13.57 2.82 -1.81
CA ASN A 2 -12.70 2.26 -0.77
C ASN A 2 -12.45 0.77 -1.01
N PHE A 3 -11.21 0.36 -0.77
CA PHE A 3 -10.73 -1.02 -0.82
C PHE A 3 -10.13 -1.37 0.54
N TYR A 4 -10.62 -2.43 1.13
CA TYR A 4 -10.14 -2.97 2.40
C TYR A 4 -9.21 -4.13 2.08
N VAL A 5 -7.97 -4.04 2.51
CA VAL A 5 -6.91 -4.99 2.12
C VAL A 5 -6.22 -5.56 3.34
N ASP A 6 -5.80 -6.80 3.21
CA ASP A 6 -4.90 -7.47 4.13
C ASP A 6 -3.89 -8.33 3.34
N PHE A 7 -2.71 -8.52 3.90
CA PHE A 7 -1.62 -9.26 3.28
C PHE A 7 -1.01 -10.25 4.24
N GLU A 8 -0.90 -11.50 3.82
CA GLU A 8 -0.05 -12.44 4.53
C GLU A 8 1.35 -12.44 3.92
N ALA A 9 2.37 -12.57 4.77
CA ALA A 9 3.75 -12.42 4.34
C ALA A 9 4.71 -13.42 5.01
N LEU A 10 5.85 -13.64 4.38
CA LEU A 10 6.93 -14.42 4.95
C LEU A 10 7.47 -13.79 6.23
N GLN A 11 7.69 -14.60 7.27
CA GLN A 11 8.05 -14.17 8.63
C GLN A 11 9.28 -13.25 8.70
N PHE A 12 10.35 -13.57 7.96
CA PHE A 12 11.62 -12.86 8.09
C PHE A 12 11.82 -11.77 7.04
N SER A 13 11.29 -11.98 5.84
CA SER A 13 11.49 -11.04 4.74
C SER A 13 10.36 -10.05 4.56
N GLY A 14 9.18 -10.35 5.11
CA GLY A 14 7.97 -9.54 4.93
C GLY A 14 7.50 -9.49 3.48
N ARG A 15 7.85 -10.49 2.64
CA ARG A 15 7.35 -10.56 1.26
C ARG A 15 6.00 -11.22 1.22
N ILE A 16 5.09 -10.59 0.50
CA ILE A 16 3.70 -10.98 0.39
C ILE A 16 3.58 -12.34 -0.30
N ILE A 17 2.74 -13.19 0.29
CA ILE A 17 2.40 -14.54 -0.18
C ILE A 17 0.90 -14.73 -0.36
N SER A 18 0.09 -13.78 0.13
CA SER A 18 -1.35 -13.75 -0.07
C SER A 18 -1.85 -12.31 -0.07
N ILE A 19 -2.81 -12.02 -0.94
CA ILE A 19 -3.49 -10.73 -1.07
C ILE A 19 -4.98 -10.98 -0.92
N GLY A 20 -5.60 -10.35 0.06
CA GLY A 20 -7.04 -10.29 0.26
C GLY A 20 -7.54 -8.87 0.10
N CYS A 21 -8.63 -8.68 -0.62
CA CYS A 21 -9.25 -7.38 -0.81
C CYS A 21 -10.76 -7.51 -0.99
N ILE A 22 -11.50 -6.55 -0.45
CA ILE A 22 -12.91 -6.33 -0.70
C ILE A 22 -13.15 -4.84 -0.89
N ASN A 23 -14.07 -4.45 -1.77
CA ASN A 23 -14.43 -3.05 -1.96
C ASN A 23 -15.77 -2.69 -1.27
N ASP A 24 -16.17 -1.41 -1.38
CA ASP A 24 -17.43 -0.92 -0.79
C ASP A 24 -18.67 -1.63 -1.34
N ASN A 25 -18.62 -2.12 -2.59
CA ASN A 25 -19.71 -2.83 -3.24
C ASN A 25 -19.82 -4.30 -2.82
N GLY A 26 -18.80 -4.82 -2.11
CA GLY A 26 -18.72 -6.22 -1.69
C GLY A 26 -18.04 -7.12 -2.72
N ASP A 27 -17.46 -6.57 -3.80
CA ASP A 27 -16.65 -7.34 -4.73
C ASP A 27 -15.37 -7.79 -4.02
N LYS A 28 -14.99 -9.05 -4.21
CA LYS A 28 -13.88 -9.68 -3.50
C LYS A 28 -12.76 -10.08 -4.44
N PHE A 29 -11.55 -9.95 -3.96
CA PHE A 29 -10.35 -10.44 -4.60
C PHE A 29 -9.51 -11.24 -3.61
N TYR A 30 -9.04 -12.40 -4.04
CA TYR A 30 -8.10 -13.20 -3.28
C TYR A 30 -7.13 -13.89 -4.22
N THR A 31 -5.84 -13.83 -3.90
CA THR A 31 -4.83 -14.61 -4.58
C THR A 31 -3.70 -14.98 -3.65
N LEU A 32 -3.15 -16.17 -3.84
CA LEU A 32 -1.82 -16.50 -3.36
C LEU A 32 -0.79 -15.89 -4.30
N SER A 33 0.43 -15.76 -3.80
CA SER A 33 1.56 -15.24 -4.57
C SER A 33 2.81 -16.05 -4.24
N GLN A 34 3.54 -16.50 -5.26
CA GLN A 34 4.90 -16.95 -5.02
C GLN A 34 5.71 -15.81 -4.39
N PRO A 35 6.66 -16.11 -3.48
CA PRO A 35 7.55 -15.10 -2.94
C PRO A 35 8.27 -14.34 -4.05
N SER A 36 8.30 -13.00 -3.96
CA SER A 36 8.90 -12.14 -4.99
C SER A 36 10.42 -12.35 -5.18
N LYS A 37 11.07 -13.05 -4.25
CA LYS A 37 12.46 -13.48 -4.37
C LYS A 37 12.53 -15.00 -4.45
N GLN A 38 13.15 -15.50 -5.52
CA GLN A 38 13.30 -16.93 -5.74
C GLN A 38 14.04 -17.63 -4.58
N GLY A 39 13.61 -18.85 -4.25
CA GLY A 39 14.24 -19.69 -3.24
C GLY A 39 13.79 -19.43 -1.80
N GLU A 40 12.94 -18.45 -1.54
CA GLU A 40 12.34 -18.27 -0.22
C GLU A 40 11.24 -19.30 0.05
N ARG A 41 11.14 -19.68 1.33
CA ARG A 41 10.16 -20.67 1.78
C ARG A 41 9.43 -20.19 3.03
N LEU A 42 8.24 -20.72 3.23
CA LEU A 42 7.50 -20.58 4.45
C LEU A 42 8.23 -21.23 5.62
N THR A 43 8.12 -20.60 6.79
CA THR A 43 8.42 -21.26 8.06
C THR A 43 7.18 -22.03 8.55
N ASN A 44 7.39 -23.05 9.37
CA ASN A 44 6.28 -23.76 10.00
C ASN A 44 5.34 -22.80 10.75
N PHE A 45 5.92 -21.77 11.40
CA PHE A 45 5.14 -20.76 12.09
C PHE A 45 4.10 -20.06 11.18
N ILE A 46 4.51 -19.64 9.97
CA ILE A 46 3.56 -19.01 9.01
C ILE A 46 2.57 -20.04 8.49
N THR A 47 3.01 -21.27 8.20
CA THR A 47 2.10 -22.34 7.77
C THR A 47 1.04 -22.64 8.85
N ASP A 48 1.45 -22.75 10.11
CA ASP A 48 0.55 -23.01 11.22
C ASP A 48 -0.43 -21.84 11.45
N LEU A 49 0.03 -20.61 11.20
CA LEU A 49 -0.76 -19.40 11.41
C LEU A 49 -1.80 -19.19 10.32
N THR A 50 -1.41 -19.37 9.04
CA THR A 50 -2.22 -18.98 7.87
C THR A 50 -2.83 -20.18 7.14
N GLY A 51 -2.35 -21.41 7.41
CA GLY A 51 -2.70 -22.60 6.64
C GLY A 51 -2.06 -22.68 5.25
N ILE A 52 -1.30 -21.66 4.83
CA ILE A 52 -0.62 -21.64 3.53
C ILE A 52 0.58 -22.56 3.57
N THR A 53 0.75 -23.39 2.53
CA THR A 53 1.88 -24.33 2.41
C THR A 53 2.83 -23.96 1.27
N ASN A 54 4.06 -24.47 1.32
CA ASN A 54 5.02 -24.28 0.22
C ASN A 54 4.52 -24.89 -1.10
N GLU A 55 3.73 -25.95 -1.04
CA GLU A 55 3.12 -26.57 -2.22
C GLU A 55 2.06 -25.63 -2.84
N MET A 56 1.20 -25.05 -2.02
CA MET A 56 0.23 -24.03 -2.48
C MET A 56 0.94 -22.87 -3.17
N LEU A 57 2.04 -22.37 -2.58
CA LEU A 57 2.80 -21.27 -3.16
C LEU A 57 3.52 -21.67 -4.47
N SER A 58 3.99 -22.91 -4.60
CA SER A 58 4.64 -23.36 -5.85
C SER A 58 3.68 -23.38 -7.05
N ASN A 59 2.39 -23.54 -6.79
CA ASN A 59 1.33 -23.54 -7.80
C ASN A 59 0.62 -22.19 -7.93
N ALA A 60 0.99 -21.21 -7.12
CA ALA A 60 0.42 -19.86 -7.14
C ALA A 60 1.00 -19.03 -8.31
N PRO A 61 0.31 -17.95 -8.72
CA PRO A 61 0.87 -16.94 -9.60
C PRO A 61 2.20 -16.39 -9.08
N THR A 62 3.09 -15.99 -9.98
CA THR A 62 4.28 -15.20 -9.60
C THR A 62 3.86 -13.90 -8.91
N ALA A 63 4.75 -13.30 -8.15
CA ALA A 63 4.44 -12.03 -7.49
C ALA A 63 4.09 -10.92 -8.49
N ASN A 64 4.68 -10.92 -9.69
CA ASN A 64 4.29 -9.97 -10.74
C ASN A 64 2.83 -10.21 -11.18
N GLU A 65 2.48 -11.44 -11.54
CA GLU A 65 1.12 -11.79 -11.97
C GLU A 65 0.09 -11.53 -10.87
N ALA A 66 0.41 -11.82 -9.61
CA ALA A 66 -0.48 -11.58 -8.48
C ALA A 66 -0.81 -10.08 -8.34
N PHE A 67 0.19 -9.19 -8.47
CA PHE A 67 -0.02 -7.74 -8.43
C PHE A 67 -0.67 -7.19 -9.70
N GLU A 68 -0.41 -7.76 -10.86
CA GLU A 68 -1.11 -7.43 -12.11
C GLU A 68 -2.58 -7.81 -12.04
N ASN A 69 -2.90 -9.01 -11.53
CA ASN A 69 -4.28 -9.45 -11.31
C ASN A 69 -4.99 -8.56 -10.28
N PHE A 70 -4.32 -8.19 -9.20
CA PHE A 70 -4.86 -7.27 -8.21
C PHE A 70 -5.12 -5.87 -8.83
N TYR A 71 -4.22 -5.39 -9.67
CA TYR A 71 -4.44 -4.16 -10.43
C TYR A 71 -5.66 -4.25 -11.34
N GLN A 72 -5.83 -5.35 -12.11
CA GLN A 72 -6.98 -5.53 -12.98
C GLN A 72 -8.29 -5.57 -12.20
N TYR A 73 -8.31 -6.22 -11.04
CA TYR A 73 -9.46 -6.20 -10.13
C TYR A 73 -9.80 -4.78 -9.69
N VAL A 74 -8.85 -4.02 -9.17
CA VAL A 74 -9.09 -2.64 -8.73
C VAL A 74 -9.56 -1.77 -9.90
N LYS A 75 -8.93 -1.91 -11.07
CA LYS A 75 -9.30 -1.16 -12.27
C LYS A 75 -10.70 -1.47 -12.77
N SER A 76 -11.11 -2.74 -12.71
CA SER A 76 -12.43 -3.19 -13.23
C SER A 76 -13.58 -2.86 -12.27
N THR A 77 -13.30 -2.70 -10.97
CA THR A 77 -14.31 -2.46 -9.95
C THR A 77 -14.34 -1.01 -9.46
N CYS A 78 -13.28 -0.24 -9.73
CA CYS A 78 -13.22 1.16 -9.38
C CYS A 78 -14.00 2.00 -10.39
N ASP A 79 -14.89 2.85 -9.87
CA ASP A 79 -15.52 3.90 -10.64
C ASP A 79 -14.51 5.03 -10.97
N ASP A 80 -14.99 6.17 -11.50
CA ASP A 80 -14.15 7.32 -11.86
C ASP A 80 -13.47 7.99 -10.65
N THR A 81 -13.67 7.48 -9.42
CA THR A 81 -13.03 8.00 -8.22
C THR A 81 -11.71 7.31 -7.95
N ALA A 82 -10.75 8.04 -7.38
CA ALA A 82 -9.46 7.48 -7.00
C ALA A 82 -9.63 6.40 -5.91
N PRO A 83 -9.07 5.19 -6.09
CA PRO A 83 -9.15 4.15 -5.09
C PRO A 83 -8.39 4.55 -3.82
N GLN A 84 -9.04 4.34 -2.67
CA GLN A 84 -8.44 4.47 -1.35
C GLN A 84 -8.28 3.09 -0.73
N PHE A 85 -7.13 2.80 -0.15
CA PHE A 85 -6.85 1.51 0.47
C PHE A 85 -6.79 1.64 1.98
N TYR A 86 -7.39 0.68 2.66
CA TYR A 86 -7.39 0.61 4.12
C TYR A 86 -6.86 -0.74 4.57
N CYS A 87 -5.95 -0.74 5.53
CA CYS A 87 -5.49 -1.93 6.24
C CYS A 87 -5.69 -1.78 7.75
N TYR A 88 -5.41 -2.82 8.50
CA TYR A 88 -5.47 -2.77 9.95
C TYR A 88 -4.13 -3.16 10.57
N GLY A 89 -3.38 -2.16 10.97
CA GLY A 89 -2.04 -2.29 11.52
C GLY A 89 -0.97 -1.77 10.58
N ASN A 90 0.26 -1.71 11.07
CA ASN A 90 1.35 -1.01 10.41
C ASN A 90 2.28 -1.91 9.58
N CYS A 91 2.00 -3.22 9.52
CA CYS A 91 2.89 -4.18 8.84
C CYS A 91 2.72 -4.17 7.32
N ASP A 92 1.49 -3.91 6.83
CA ASP A 92 1.13 -4.03 5.41
C ASP A 92 1.96 -3.11 4.51
N GLY A 93 2.20 -1.88 4.95
CA GLY A 93 3.06 -0.95 4.24
C GLY A 93 4.51 -1.43 4.10
N ASP A 94 5.02 -2.16 5.10
CA ASP A 94 6.35 -2.76 5.08
C ASP A 94 6.38 -4.03 4.22
N PHE A 95 5.31 -4.80 4.20
CA PHE A 95 5.17 -5.97 3.31
C PHE A 95 5.15 -5.54 1.84
N LEU A 96 4.36 -4.53 1.49
CA LEU A 96 4.35 -3.94 0.16
C LEU A 96 5.73 -3.40 -0.24
N ARG A 97 6.43 -2.70 0.66
CA ARG A 97 7.80 -2.22 0.44
C ARG A 97 8.78 -3.36 0.19
N SER A 98 8.69 -4.43 0.98
CA SER A 98 9.59 -5.58 0.88
C SER A 98 9.36 -6.36 -0.40
N THR A 99 8.11 -6.52 -0.83
CA THR A 99 7.73 -7.20 -2.06
C THR A 99 8.09 -6.38 -3.29
N GLY A 100 7.76 -5.10 -3.31
CA GLY A 100 7.97 -4.19 -4.44
C GLY A 100 9.43 -4.09 -4.91
N LYS A 101 10.41 -4.33 -4.01
CA LYS A 101 11.84 -4.36 -4.36
C LYS A 101 12.21 -5.44 -5.37
N TYR A 102 11.44 -6.51 -5.44
CA TYR A 102 11.74 -7.70 -6.23
C TYR A 102 10.76 -7.92 -7.38
N LEU A 103 9.74 -7.08 -7.50
CA LEU A 103 8.87 -7.09 -8.67
C LEU A 103 9.66 -6.59 -9.88
N THR A 104 9.66 -7.38 -10.95
CA THR A 104 10.38 -7.10 -12.18
C THR A 104 9.48 -6.48 -13.25
N SER A 105 8.18 -6.81 -13.25
CA SER A 105 7.19 -6.14 -14.07
C SER A 105 7.05 -4.67 -13.63
N PHE A 106 7.08 -3.76 -14.59
CA PHE A 106 6.89 -2.34 -14.34
C PHE A 106 5.51 -2.07 -13.75
N ASP A 107 4.46 -2.60 -14.37
CA ASP A 107 3.06 -2.39 -13.97
C ASP A 107 2.81 -2.95 -12.55
N ALA A 108 3.25 -4.17 -12.26
CA ALA A 108 3.13 -4.78 -10.93
C ALA A 108 3.82 -3.94 -9.85
N ARG A 109 5.05 -3.50 -10.13
CA ARG A 109 5.83 -2.68 -9.19
C ARG A 109 5.21 -1.31 -8.95
N MET A 110 4.73 -0.68 -10.03
CA MET A 110 4.07 0.62 -9.96
C MET A 110 2.79 0.52 -9.14
N PHE A 111 1.97 -0.49 -9.41
CA PHE A 111 0.74 -0.70 -8.66
C PHE A 111 0.99 -1.07 -7.19
N CYS A 112 1.97 -1.92 -6.90
CA CYS A 112 2.37 -2.23 -5.53
C CYS A 112 2.75 -0.95 -4.74
N ASN A 113 3.53 -0.06 -5.36
CA ASN A 113 3.88 1.22 -4.75
C ASN A 113 2.66 2.15 -4.62
N TYR A 114 1.78 2.15 -5.61
CA TYR A 114 0.54 2.91 -5.56
C TYR A 114 -0.32 2.52 -4.35
N VAL A 115 -0.59 1.21 -4.18
CA VAL A 115 -1.33 0.71 -3.01
C VAL A 115 -0.66 1.16 -1.73
N ARG A 116 0.66 0.95 -1.62
CA ARG A 116 1.44 1.33 -0.43
C ARG A 116 1.31 2.81 -0.06
N CYS A 117 1.20 3.69 -1.03
CA CYS A 117 1.20 5.13 -0.81
C CYS A 117 -0.18 5.70 -0.52
N ASN A 118 -1.20 4.97 -0.95
CA ASN A 118 -2.59 5.30 -0.68
C ASN A 118 -3.19 4.40 0.41
N LEU A 119 -2.33 3.68 1.15
CA LEU A 119 -2.73 2.80 2.23
C LEU A 119 -2.87 3.58 3.53
N THR A 120 -4.04 3.49 4.14
CA THR A 120 -4.36 4.08 5.44
C THR A 120 -4.52 2.97 6.47
N ASP A 121 -3.75 3.05 7.54
CA ASP A 121 -3.91 2.16 8.70
C ASP A 121 -5.10 2.64 9.56
N TYR A 122 -6.20 1.89 9.49
CA TYR A 122 -7.41 2.21 10.23
C TYR A 122 -7.29 1.94 11.75
N SER A 123 -6.28 1.22 12.19
CA SER A 123 -6.11 0.92 13.62
C SER A 123 -5.95 2.17 14.48
N TYR A 124 -5.42 3.26 13.92
CA TYR A 124 -5.34 4.56 14.61
C TYR A 124 -6.71 5.19 14.78
N THR A 125 -7.56 5.14 13.76
CA THR A 125 -8.94 5.64 13.84
C THR A 125 -9.76 4.80 14.81
N ALA A 126 -9.66 3.47 14.73
CA ALA A 126 -10.38 2.57 15.64
C ALA A 126 -10.04 2.85 17.11
N ARG A 127 -8.77 3.12 17.43
CA ARG A 127 -8.35 3.49 18.79
C ARG A 127 -8.88 4.84 19.26
N SER A 128 -9.18 5.77 18.36
CA SER A 128 -9.76 7.07 18.76
C SER A 128 -11.16 6.92 19.35
N TYR A 129 -11.88 5.88 18.99
CA TYR A 129 -13.17 5.53 19.58
C TYR A 129 -13.03 4.89 20.98
N PHE A 130 -11.87 4.31 21.29
CA PHE A 130 -11.59 3.61 22.54
C PHE A 130 -10.25 4.09 23.14
N PRO A 131 -10.19 5.33 23.63
CA PRO A 131 -8.92 5.97 24.03
C PRO A 131 -8.25 5.32 25.26
N SER A 132 -8.97 4.51 26.02
CA SER A 132 -8.41 3.73 27.15
C SER A 132 -7.52 2.57 26.71
N PHE A 133 -7.51 2.21 25.41
CA PHE A 133 -6.75 1.09 24.90
C PHE A 133 -5.49 1.58 24.16
N GLU A 134 -4.31 1.12 24.57
CA GLU A 134 -3.07 1.37 23.81
C GLU A 134 -3.04 0.63 22.48
N THR A 135 -3.62 -0.55 22.41
CA THR A 135 -3.71 -1.39 21.21
C THR A 135 -5.05 -2.10 21.15
N LEU A 136 -5.61 -2.19 19.95
CA LEU A 136 -6.83 -2.93 19.66
C LEU A 136 -6.57 -3.86 18.49
N ALA A 137 -6.85 -5.15 18.64
CA ALA A 137 -6.80 -6.09 17.54
C ALA A 137 -8.08 -6.00 16.69
N LEU A 138 -7.96 -6.15 15.38
CA LEU A 138 -9.08 -6.16 14.44
C LEU A 138 -10.15 -7.17 14.87
N LYS A 139 -9.73 -8.42 15.16
CA LYS A 139 -10.64 -9.49 15.60
C LYS A 139 -11.41 -9.15 16.87
N LYS A 140 -10.81 -8.43 17.84
CA LYS A 140 -11.50 -8.00 19.04
C LYS A 140 -12.67 -7.06 18.75
N ILE A 141 -12.42 -6.05 17.89
CA ILE A 141 -13.47 -5.10 17.49
C ILE A 141 -14.55 -5.83 16.68
N TYR A 142 -14.12 -6.68 15.74
CA TYR A 142 -15.06 -7.50 14.97
C TYR A 142 -15.91 -8.39 15.85
N SER A 143 -15.31 -9.04 16.87
CA SER A 143 -16.05 -9.86 17.85
C SER A 143 -17.03 -9.04 18.69
N LEU A 144 -16.69 -7.78 19.01
CA LEU A 144 -17.63 -6.86 19.67
C LEU A 144 -18.86 -6.60 18.80
N ILE A 145 -18.64 -6.34 17.49
CA ILE A 145 -19.70 -5.95 16.55
C ILE A 145 -20.59 -7.16 16.17
N LYS A 146 -19.97 -8.30 15.86
CA LYS A 146 -20.67 -9.48 15.33
C LYS A 146 -20.96 -10.58 16.36
N GLU A 147 -20.52 -10.39 17.60
CA GLU A 147 -20.60 -11.40 18.66
C GLU A 147 -19.94 -12.75 18.29
N ASP A 148 -18.94 -12.66 17.37
CA ASP A 148 -18.21 -13.80 16.86
C ASP A 148 -16.95 -14.06 17.71
N ASN A 149 -16.95 -15.21 18.42
CA ASN A 149 -15.85 -15.63 19.31
C ASN A 149 -14.91 -16.66 18.66
N GLU A 150 -15.09 -16.97 17.38
CA GLU A 150 -14.19 -17.87 16.67
C GLU A 150 -12.77 -17.29 16.60
N PRO A 151 -11.74 -18.11 16.70
CA PRO A 151 -10.35 -17.64 16.57
C PRO A 151 -10.09 -17.08 15.16
N GLN A 152 -9.25 -16.05 15.08
CA GLN A 152 -8.80 -15.51 13.80
C GLN A 152 -7.98 -16.57 13.05
N ARG A 153 -8.27 -16.74 11.76
CA ARG A 153 -7.61 -17.74 10.89
C ARG A 153 -6.41 -17.20 10.13
N HIS A 154 -6.16 -15.88 10.23
CA HIS A 154 -5.11 -15.20 9.45
C HIS A 154 -5.21 -15.53 7.95
N ASN A 155 -6.39 -15.35 7.40
CA ASN A 155 -6.65 -15.42 5.97
C ASN A 155 -6.83 -13.99 5.45
N ALA A 156 -6.01 -13.57 4.51
CA ALA A 156 -6.00 -12.18 4.05
C ALA A 156 -7.39 -11.68 3.57
N LEU A 157 -8.19 -12.52 2.92
CA LEU A 157 -9.53 -12.12 2.50
C LEU A 157 -10.49 -12.00 3.69
N GLU A 158 -10.49 -12.97 4.60
CA GLU A 158 -11.33 -12.93 5.79
C GLU A 158 -10.98 -11.71 6.67
N ASP A 159 -9.70 -11.38 6.81
CA ASP A 159 -9.23 -10.24 7.58
C ASP A 159 -9.59 -8.91 6.89
N ALA A 160 -9.53 -8.83 5.56
CA ALA A 160 -10.05 -7.69 4.79
C ALA A 160 -11.58 -7.52 4.94
N GLU A 161 -12.34 -8.62 4.96
CA GLU A 161 -13.78 -8.59 5.21
C GLU A 161 -14.09 -8.12 6.65
N MET A 162 -13.34 -8.58 7.63
CA MET A 162 -13.47 -8.08 9.02
C MET A 162 -13.21 -6.58 9.09
N LEU A 163 -12.18 -6.08 8.41
CA LEU A 163 -11.87 -4.66 8.34
C LEU A 163 -13.01 -3.85 7.71
N CYS A 164 -13.58 -4.35 6.62
CA CYS A 164 -14.72 -3.71 5.95
C CYS A 164 -15.91 -3.56 6.91
N VAL A 165 -16.25 -4.62 7.64
CA VAL A 165 -17.32 -4.59 8.66
C VAL A 165 -16.99 -3.59 9.76
N VAL A 166 -15.79 -3.65 10.31
CA VAL A 166 -15.36 -2.75 11.40
C VAL A 166 -15.42 -1.29 10.95
N MET A 167 -14.96 -0.97 9.75
CA MET A 167 -15.01 0.41 9.26
C MET A 167 -16.43 0.93 9.06
N LYS A 168 -17.37 0.07 8.66
CA LYS A 168 -18.77 0.45 8.42
C LYS A 168 -19.59 0.56 9.72
N GLU A 169 -19.31 -0.26 10.71
CA GLU A 169 -20.19 -0.43 11.86
C GLU A 169 -19.61 0.12 13.18
N LEU A 170 -18.29 0.36 13.28
CA LEU A 170 -17.64 0.70 14.54
C LEU A 170 -18.25 1.92 15.26
N CYS A 171 -18.66 2.95 14.51
CA CYS A 171 -19.26 4.15 15.11
C CYS A 171 -20.56 3.88 15.90
N ASN A 172 -21.23 2.77 15.60
CA ASN A 172 -22.45 2.33 16.30
C ASN A 172 -22.14 1.49 17.55
N HIS A 173 -20.88 1.12 17.77
CA HIS A 173 -20.41 0.22 18.81
C HIS A 173 -19.27 0.83 19.64
N CYS A 174 -19.46 2.07 20.11
CA CYS A 174 -18.45 2.81 20.88
C CYS A 174 -19.02 3.39 22.19
N THR A 175 -19.97 2.67 22.79
CA THR A 175 -20.57 3.03 24.08
C THR A 175 -19.64 2.70 25.27
N PRO A 176 -19.90 3.22 26.49
CA PRO A 176 -19.18 2.79 27.67
C PRO A 176 -19.25 1.28 27.91
N GLU A 177 -20.43 0.66 27.69
CA GLU A 177 -20.65 -0.78 27.80
C GLU A 177 -19.78 -1.56 26.79
N ASP A 178 -19.65 -1.06 25.57
CA ASP A 178 -18.76 -1.66 24.56
C ASP A 178 -17.30 -1.59 24.98
N SER A 179 -16.89 -0.49 25.61
CA SER A 179 -15.54 -0.34 26.18
C SER A 179 -15.27 -1.35 27.29
N GLU A 180 -16.25 -1.61 28.18
CA GLU A 180 -16.15 -2.63 29.22
C GLU A 180 -16.08 -4.03 28.63
N ARG A 181 -16.90 -4.35 27.62
CA ARG A 181 -16.85 -5.62 26.90
C ARG A 181 -15.49 -5.84 26.25
N LEU A 182 -14.93 -4.83 25.57
CA LEU A 182 -13.59 -4.90 24.99
C LEU A 182 -12.51 -5.13 26.05
N ALA A 183 -12.62 -4.49 27.22
CA ALA A 183 -11.67 -4.65 28.31
C ALA A 183 -11.68 -6.09 28.89
N ALA A 184 -12.85 -6.74 28.91
CA ALA A 184 -13.00 -8.11 29.36
C ALA A 184 -12.43 -9.16 28.39
N MET A 185 -12.25 -8.82 27.12
CA MET A 185 -11.70 -9.74 26.13
C MET A 185 -10.18 -9.94 26.34
N PRO A 186 -9.61 -11.13 25.98
CA PRO A 186 -8.17 -11.38 26.07
C PRO A 186 -7.34 -10.32 25.31
N SER A 187 -6.23 -9.89 25.92
CA SER A 187 -5.38 -8.87 25.32
C SER A 187 -4.38 -9.51 24.33
N THR A 188 -4.24 -8.91 23.14
CA THR A 188 -3.21 -9.25 22.18
C THR A 188 -2.05 -8.25 22.28
N LYS A 189 -0.80 -8.75 22.33
CA LYS A 189 0.38 -7.90 22.40
C LYS A 189 0.85 -7.51 21.01
N PHE A 190 0.75 -6.23 20.64
CA PHE A 190 1.38 -5.68 19.44
C PHE A 190 2.72 -5.03 19.74
N ARG A 191 3.71 -5.19 18.86
CA ARG A 191 4.97 -4.44 18.93
C ARG A 191 4.75 -3.01 18.46
N LYS A 192 5.22 -2.02 19.23
CA LYS A 192 5.23 -0.61 18.79
C LYS A 192 6.08 -0.43 17.52
N PRO A 193 5.62 0.34 16.53
CA PRO A 193 6.43 0.63 15.35
C PRO A 193 7.68 1.43 15.74
N LYS A 194 8.83 1.08 15.16
CA LYS A 194 10.03 1.91 15.25
C LYS A 194 9.83 3.09 14.30
N THR A 195 9.63 4.29 14.84
CA THR A 195 9.61 5.52 14.05
C THR A 195 11.02 5.80 13.52
N SER A 196 11.23 5.69 12.22
CA SER A 196 12.46 6.14 11.59
C SER A 196 12.34 7.62 11.22
N SER A 197 13.21 8.45 11.80
CA SER A 197 13.19 9.91 11.62
C SER A 197 13.83 10.42 10.32
N ASN A 198 14.35 9.54 9.48
CA ASN A 198 15.00 9.90 8.21
C ASN A 198 14.14 9.52 7.03
N ARG A 199 13.16 10.37 6.68
CA ARG A 199 12.40 10.20 5.43
C ARG A 199 13.25 10.61 4.24
N ALA A 200 13.51 9.65 3.34
CA ALA A 200 14.01 9.93 2.01
C ALA A 200 12.99 10.83 1.25
N PRO A 201 13.42 11.57 0.21
CA PRO A 201 12.48 12.27 -0.66
C PRO A 201 11.48 11.29 -1.26
N GLU A 202 10.23 11.71 -1.30
CA GLU A 202 9.11 10.91 -1.78
C GLU A 202 8.78 11.36 -3.21
N VAL A 203 8.70 10.40 -4.13
CA VAL A 203 8.27 10.65 -5.52
C VAL A 203 6.92 9.98 -5.70
N PHE A 204 5.96 10.75 -6.16
CA PHE A 204 4.60 10.31 -6.40
C PHE A 204 4.37 10.13 -7.90
N ILE A 205 3.70 9.06 -8.28
CA ILE A 205 3.27 8.81 -9.65
C ILE A 205 1.75 8.82 -9.69
N ASN A 206 1.18 9.53 -10.63
CA ASN A 206 -0.25 9.55 -10.85
C ASN A 206 -0.65 8.34 -11.69
N TRP A 207 -1.32 7.39 -11.09
CA TRP A 207 -1.73 6.13 -11.69
C TRP A 207 -3.21 5.87 -11.39
N PRO A 208 -3.99 5.33 -12.28
CA PRO A 208 -3.86 4.97 -13.70
C PRO A 208 -4.39 6.04 -14.68
N ALA A 209 -4.75 7.23 -14.20
CA ALA A 209 -5.44 8.28 -14.96
C ALA A 209 -4.85 8.52 -16.34
N ASN A 210 -3.53 8.48 -16.43
CA ASN A 210 -2.85 8.91 -17.64
C ASN A 210 -2.81 7.91 -18.80
N LYS A 211 -3.19 6.64 -18.59
CA LYS A 211 -3.33 5.71 -19.73
C LYS A 211 -4.62 5.93 -20.52
N MET A 212 -5.68 6.42 -19.88
CA MET A 212 -6.96 6.66 -20.56
C MET A 212 -6.99 8.00 -21.31
N GLU A 213 -6.29 9.03 -20.82
CA GLU A 213 -6.32 10.36 -21.40
C GLU A 213 -5.33 10.56 -22.55
N ALA A 214 -4.25 9.79 -22.63
CA ALA A 214 -3.36 9.77 -23.78
C ALA A 214 -4.07 9.39 -25.08
N ASP A 215 -5.15 8.61 -24.99
CA ASP A 215 -5.96 8.17 -26.14
C ASP A 215 -7.11 9.14 -26.51
N THR A 216 -7.44 10.12 -25.65
CA THR A 216 -8.63 10.99 -25.87
C THR A 216 -8.31 12.43 -26.27
N GLY A 217 -7.05 12.82 -26.42
CA GLY A 217 -6.69 14.15 -26.92
C GLY A 217 -6.95 15.31 -25.97
N ALA A 218 -7.08 15.07 -24.65
CA ALA A 218 -7.33 16.11 -23.65
C ALA A 218 -6.14 17.05 -23.47
N THR A 219 -6.44 18.32 -23.25
CA THR A 219 -5.51 19.45 -23.23
C THR A 219 -4.49 19.37 -22.08
N LYS A 220 -3.27 19.84 -22.34
CA LYS A 220 -2.07 19.82 -21.49
C LYS A 220 -2.19 20.40 -20.06
N GLU A 221 -3.34 20.91 -19.66
CA GLU A 221 -3.45 21.72 -18.44
C GLU A 221 -3.77 20.95 -17.16
N THR A 222 -4.00 19.63 -17.22
CA THR A 222 -4.51 18.87 -16.06
C THR A 222 -3.71 17.61 -15.70
N ASN A 223 -2.70 17.19 -16.47
CA ASN A 223 -2.11 15.86 -16.35
C ASN A 223 -0.64 15.88 -15.92
N TRP A 224 -0.39 15.78 -14.62
CA TRP A 224 0.94 15.42 -14.13
C TRP A 224 1.04 13.91 -13.91
N LEU A 225 2.17 13.33 -14.35
CA LEU A 225 2.49 11.91 -14.14
C LEU A 225 3.27 11.67 -12.86
N TYR A 226 4.11 12.62 -12.48
CA TYR A 226 5.01 12.48 -11.35
C TYR A 226 4.91 13.66 -10.40
N LYS A 227 4.88 13.37 -9.12
CA LYS A 227 4.93 14.35 -8.05
C LYS A 227 6.10 14.03 -7.14
N TRP A 228 7.00 14.96 -7.00
CA TRP A 228 8.09 14.89 -6.03
C TRP A 228 7.76 15.72 -4.80
N SER A 229 8.04 15.19 -3.61
CA SER A 229 7.81 15.90 -2.37
C SER A 229 8.94 15.68 -1.36
N ARG A 230 9.37 16.74 -0.70
CA ARG A 230 10.31 16.69 0.42
C ARG A 230 10.00 17.79 1.44
N GLY A 231 9.51 17.42 2.62
CA GLY A 231 9.02 18.38 3.60
C GLY A 231 7.87 19.20 3.01
N ASN A 232 7.97 20.53 3.07
CA ASN A 232 6.94 21.43 2.55
C ASN A 232 7.09 21.76 1.05
N LYS A 233 8.06 21.13 0.36
CA LYS A 233 8.30 21.39 -1.06
C LYS A 233 7.71 20.28 -1.90
N THR A 234 6.88 20.66 -2.88
CA THR A 234 6.25 19.74 -3.82
C THR A 234 6.42 20.28 -5.23
N LYS A 235 6.72 19.41 -6.18
CA LYS A 235 6.82 19.69 -7.62
C LYS A 235 6.13 18.59 -8.42
N TYR A 236 5.54 18.97 -9.55
CA TYR A 236 4.80 18.09 -10.45
C TYR A 236 5.50 18.04 -11.81
N PHE A 237 5.46 16.90 -12.49
CA PHE A 237 6.13 16.66 -13.76
C PHE A 237 5.26 15.81 -14.66
N ASP A 238 5.32 16.03 -15.95
CA ASP A 238 4.59 15.29 -16.98
C ASP A 238 5.33 14.04 -17.46
N THR A 239 6.66 14.03 -17.36
CA THR A 239 7.50 12.89 -17.74
C THR A 239 8.52 12.53 -16.67
N PHE A 240 8.98 11.27 -16.71
CA PHE A 240 10.07 10.82 -15.84
C PHE A 240 11.36 11.62 -16.08
N ASP A 241 11.67 11.92 -17.33
CA ASP A 241 12.89 12.63 -17.68
C ASP A 241 12.91 14.06 -17.14
N THR A 242 11.79 14.79 -17.22
CA THR A 242 11.68 16.13 -16.63
C THR A 242 11.83 16.10 -15.11
N MET A 243 11.29 15.08 -14.45
CA MET A 243 11.52 14.87 -13.01
C MET A 243 12.98 14.56 -12.69
N VAL A 244 13.63 13.71 -13.48
CA VAL A 244 15.06 13.37 -13.33
C VAL A 244 15.91 14.62 -13.48
N MET A 245 15.71 15.38 -14.53
CA MET A 245 16.46 16.62 -14.79
C MET A 245 16.31 17.64 -13.67
N TRP A 246 15.09 17.79 -13.15
CA TRP A 246 14.85 18.66 -12.01
C TRP A 246 15.51 18.14 -10.73
N ALA A 247 15.39 16.84 -10.43
CA ALA A 247 16.01 16.22 -9.26
C ALA A 247 17.53 16.37 -9.28
N ILE A 248 18.14 16.24 -10.45
CA ILE A 248 19.56 16.49 -10.67
C ILE A 248 19.91 17.93 -10.27
N LYS A 249 19.19 18.91 -10.80
CA LYS A 249 19.40 20.34 -10.50
C LYS A 249 19.20 20.64 -9.01
N TYR A 250 18.22 20.01 -8.39
CA TYR A 250 17.92 20.17 -6.96
C TYR A 250 18.99 19.53 -6.07
N ILE A 251 19.42 18.32 -6.38
CA ILE A 251 20.46 17.59 -5.63
C ILE A 251 21.81 18.27 -5.76
N THR A 252 22.12 18.80 -6.91
CA THR A 252 23.36 19.53 -7.17
C THR A 252 23.33 20.98 -6.70
N GLN A 253 22.22 21.44 -6.11
CA GLN A 253 22.03 22.82 -5.65
C GLN A 253 22.28 23.87 -6.75
N GLY A 254 21.91 23.54 -7.99
CA GLY A 254 22.10 24.44 -9.14
C GLY A 254 23.53 24.45 -9.70
N ARG A 255 24.44 23.64 -9.21
CA ARG A 255 25.74 23.47 -9.85
C ARG A 255 25.56 22.75 -11.17
N SER A 256 26.16 23.31 -12.24
CA SER A 256 26.09 22.66 -13.53
C SER A 256 26.75 21.29 -13.50
N ILE A 257 26.02 20.28 -13.95
CA ILE A 257 26.58 18.94 -14.09
C ILE A 257 27.53 19.01 -15.30
N LYS A 258 28.81 18.98 -15.02
CA LYS A 258 29.85 18.98 -16.06
C LYS A 258 30.15 17.58 -16.59
N ASN A 259 29.56 16.53 -15.98
CA ASN A 259 29.96 15.16 -16.27
C ASN A 259 28.74 14.26 -16.51
N PRO A 260 28.61 13.57 -17.66
CA PRO A 260 27.54 12.60 -17.93
C PRO A 260 27.43 11.47 -16.89
N SER A 261 28.51 11.17 -16.16
CA SER A 261 28.51 10.18 -15.09
C SER A 261 27.62 10.60 -13.91
N ASP A 262 27.41 11.90 -13.67
CA ASP A 262 26.58 12.39 -12.59
C ASP A 262 25.09 12.25 -12.92
N VAL A 263 24.71 12.36 -14.18
CA VAL A 263 23.34 12.06 -14.66
C VAL A 263 23.00 10.61 -14.38
N LYS A 264 23.86 9.67 -14.81
CA LYS A 264 23.67 8.24 -14.57
C LYS A 264 23.63 7.89 -13.09
N LYS A 265 24.36 8.63 -12.24
CA LYS A 265 24.35 8.43 -10.79
C LYS A 265 23.02 8.84 -10.18
N VAL A 266 22.42 9.93 -10.61
CA VAL A 266 21.11 10.40 -10.15
C VAL A 266 20.00 9.50 -10.70
N GLU A 267 20.06 9.12 -11.98
CA GLU A 267 19.14 8.13 -12.58
C GLU A 267 19.16 6.82 -11.78
N LYS A 268 20.37 6.34 -11.44
CA LYS A 268 20.52 5.14 -10.61
C LYS A 268 19.96 5.33 -9.18
N GLN A 269 20.12 6.52 -8.58
CA GLN A 269 19.54 6.84 -7.27
C GLN A 269 18.02 6.90 -7.34
N LEU A 270 17.44 7.51 -8.38
CA LEU A 270 15.99 7.54 -8.59
C LEU A 270 15.44 6.14 -8.91
N SER A 271 16.12 5.38 -9.76
CA SER A 271 15.75 3.98 -10.02
C SER A 271 15.82 3.11 -8.75
N ASN A 272 16.84 3.31 -7.93
CA ASN A 272 16.93 2.64 -6.63
C ASN A 272 15.83 3.12 -5.66
N ALA A 273 15.45 4.39 -5.70
CA ALA A 273 14.33 4.91 -4.92
C ALA A 273 13.00 4.29 -5.36
N ILE A 274 12.79 4.10 -6.67
CA ILE A 274 11.66 3.36 -7.24
C ILE A 274 11.69 1.90 -6.74
N ILE A 275 12.83 1.23 -6.90
CA ILE A 275 13.03 -0.16 -6.50
C ILE A 275 12.89 -0.34 -4.96
N SER A 276 13.36 0.63 -4.18
CA SER A 276 13.24 0.61 -2.71
C SER A 276 11.86 0.99 -2.20
N GLY A 277 10.93 1.33 -3.08
CA GLY A 277 9.58 1.75 -2.72
C GLY A 277 9.49 3.12 -2.05
N SER A 278 10.48 3.98 -2.23
CA SER A 278 10.39 5.40 -1.86
C SER A 278 9.70 6.24 -2.94
N LEU A 279 9.21 5.59 -4.00
CA LEU A 279 8.40 6.19 -5.02
C LEU A 279 6.93 6.01 -4.65
N PHE A 280 6.23 7.12 -4.49
CA PHE A 280 4.82 7.12 -4.11
C PHE A 280 3.95 7.49 -5.30
N MET A 281 2.81 6.81 -5.42
CA MET A 281 1.79 7.10 -6.40
C MET A 281 0.66 7.87 -5.73
N ASN A 282 0.18 8.93 -6.32
CA ASN A 282 -0.93 9.71 -5.81
C ASN A 282 -2.03 9.80 -6.87
N CYS A 283 -3.21 9.33 -6.52
CA CYS A 283 -4.41 9.43 -7.35
C CYS A 283 -5.29 10.63 -7.02
N LYS A 284 -4.81 11.62 -6.37
CA LYS A 284 -5.66 12.79 -6.21
C LYS A 284 -5.95 13.42 -7.56
N TRP A 285 -7.15 13.19 -8.05
CA TRP A 285 -7.76 13.77 -9.24
C TRP A 285 -8.03 15.29 -9.10
N GLU A 286 -7.41 15.96 -8.15
CA GLU A 286 -7.52 17.40 -8.03
C GLU A 286 -6.81 18.06 -9.22
N LYS A 287 -7.56 18.81 -10.01
CA LYS A 287 -7.01 19.81 -10.95
C LYS A 287 -6.08 20.73 -10.18
N LYS A 288 -4.77 20.53 -10.29
CA LYS A 288 -3.78 21.48 -9.79
C LYS A 288 -2.99 22.02 -10.95
N GLU A 289 -2.76 23.33 -10.93
CA GLU A 289 -1.90 23.99 -11.88
C GLU A 289 -0.53 23.33 -11.89
N VAL A 290 -0.11 22.88 -13.05
CA VAL A 290 1.21 22.27 -13.27
C VAL A 290 2.18 23.43 -13.51
N GLU A 291 3.15 23.62 -12.62
CA GLU A 291 4.31 24.45 -12.92
C GLU A 291 5.20 23.71 -13.93
N PHE A 292 5.15 24.10 -15.18
CA PHE A 292 6.12 23.67 -16.16
C PHE A 292 7.49 24.25 -15.81
N ILE A 293 8.47 23.37 -15.66
CA ILE A 293 9.86 23.77 -15.51
C ILE A 293 10.46 23.70 -16.92
N GLY A 294 10.54 24.87 -17.55
CA GLY A 294 11.32 25.07 -18.78
C GLY A 294 12.83 25.00 -18.52
#